data_0632d354b57d0346ec749ae48a69faf0
#
_entry.id   0632d354b57d0346ec749ae48a69faf0
#
_cell.length_a   1.000
_cell.length_b   1.000
_cell.length_c   1.000
_cell.angle_alpha   90.00
_cell.angle_beta   90.00
_cell.angle_gamma   90.00
#
_symmetry.space_group_name_H-M   'P 1'
#
loop_
_entity.id
_entity.type
_entity.pdbx_description
1 polymer ?
#
loop_
_entity_poly.entity_id
_entity_poly.type
_entity_poly.pdbx_seq_one_letter_code
_entity_poly.pdbx_strand_id
1 'polypeptide(L)'
;MPFPRWLARFNLRVTNHVLGPLATYLPGMGVVVHTGRKTGRRYRTPVMVFRHGDRFIIALTYGPESRWVMNVLAQGGGELETRGQTLLLSHPRLFHDKQRTAMPPVVRTALRILNVSDFLEVKVSSHK
;
A
#
# COMPACT_ATOMS: atom_id res chain seq x y z
N MET A 1 -10.63 -2.44 13.10
CA MET A 1 -9.84 -3.33 12.24
C MET A 1 -10.79 -4.15 11.37
N PRO A 2 -10.59 -4.17 10.08
CA PRO A 2 -11.43 -5.02 9.20
C PRO A 2 -11.13 -6.52 9.37
N PHE A 3 -10.00 -6.87 10.00
CA PHE A 3 -9.60 -8.26 10.22
C PHE A 3 -9.36 -8.56 11.68
N PRO A 4 -9.60 -9.82 12.13
CA PRO A 4 -9.03 -10.28 13.39
C PRO A 4 -7.50 -10.20 13.35
N ARG A 5 -6.88 -10.02 14.52
CA ARG A 5 -5.42 -9.91 14.58
C ARG A 5 -4.69 -11.15 14.08
N TRP A 6 -5.21 -12.34 14.38
CA TRP A 6 -4.57 -13.57 13.93
C TRP A 6 -4.58 -13.67 12.40
N LEU A 7 -5.65 -13.21 11.76
CA LEU A 7 -5.75 -13.23 10.30
C LEU A 7 -4.77 -12.23 9.68
N ALA A 8 -4.64 -11.05 10.27
CA ALA A 8 -3.69 -10.05 9.81
C ALA A 8 -2.25 -10.58 9.91
N ARG A 9 -1.91 -11.21 11.03
CA ARG A 9 -0.58 -11.82 11.20
C ARG A 9 -0.32 -12.91 10.19
N PHE A 10 -1.30 -13.77 9.96
CA PHE A 10 -1.20 -14.86 9.00
C PHE A 10 -0.97 -14.29 7.60
N ASN A 11 -1.77 -13.28 7.20
CA ASN A 11 -1.65 -12.66 5.89
C ASN A 11 -0.31 -11.96 5.69
N LEU A 12 0.20 -11.28 6.72
CA LEU A 12 1.53 -10.66 6.66
C LEU A 12 2.62 -11.68 6.41
N ARG A 13 2.57 -12.79 7.16
CA ARG A 13 3.56 -13.86 7.02
C ARG A 13 3.53 -14.47 5.63
N VAL A 14 2.35 -14.85 5.16
CA VAL A 14 2.17 -15.46 3.84
C VAL A 14 2.57 -14.47 2.75
N THR A 15 2.09 -13.24 2.82
CA THR A 15 2.38 -12.21 1.81
C THR A 15 3.88 -11.94 1.72
N ASN A 16 4.56 -11.79 2.86
CA ASN A 16 5.98 -11.48 2.87
C ASN A 16 6.85 -12.64 2.37
N HIS A 17 6.50 -13.87 2.72
CA HIS A 17 7.31 -15.03 2.36
C HIS A 17 6.99 -15.60 0.98
N VAL A 18 5.73 -15.51 0.55
CA VAL A 18 5.26 -16.11 -0.70
C VAL A 18 5.09 -15.08 -1.79
N LEU A 19 4.32 -14.01 -1.53
CA LEU A 19 3.97 -13.01 -2.53
C LEU A 19 4.92 -11.82 -2.59
N GLY A 20 5.64 -11.53 -1.50
CA GLY A 20 6.53 -10.37 -1.44
C GLY A 20 7.49 -10.26 -2.61
N PRO A 21 8.26 -11.32 -2.94
CA PRO A 21 9.18 -11.25 -4.07
C PRO A 21 8.51 -11.06 -5.43
N LEU A 22 7.25 -11.50 -5.57
CA LEU A 22 6.50 -11.43 -6.82
C LEU A 22 5.60 -10.21 -6.91
N ALA A 23 5.32 -9.54 -5.81
CA ALA A 23 4.37 -8.42 -5.76
C ALA A 23 4.76 -7.29 -6.72
N THR A 24 6.06 -7.09 -6.96
CA THR A 24 6.57 -6.08 -7.88
C THR A 24 6.10 -6.29 -9.32
N TYR A 25 5.82 -7.53 -9.70
CA TYR A 25 5.49 -7.88 -11.08
C TYR A 25 4.00 -8.15 -11.32
N LEU A 26 3.21 -8.32 -10.26
CA LEU A 26 1.79 -8.64 -10.41
C LEU A 26 0.96 -7.37 -10.67
N PRO A 27 -0.03 -7.43 -11.59
CA PRO A 27 -0.94 -6.30 -11.79
C PRO A 27 -1.71 -5.99 -10.50
N GLY A 28 -1.83 -4.70 -10.18
CA GLY A 28 -2.53 -4.26 -8.98
C GLY A 28 -1.74 -4.48 -7.70
N MET A 29 -0.49 -4.93 -7.80
CA MET A 29 0.38 -5.17 -6.65
C MET A 29 1.64 -4.35 -6.77
N GLY A 30 2.25 -4.05 -5.62
CA GLY A 30 3.51 -3.37 -5.56
C GLY A 30 4.14 -3.56 -4.19
N VAL A 31 5.35 -3.05 -4.03
CA VAL A 31 6.07 -3.08 -2.77
C VAL A 31 6.46 -1.65 -2.42
N VAL A 32 5.96 -1.17 -1.28
CA VAL A 32 6.37 0.13 -0.75
C VAL A 32 7.66 -0.06 0.02
N VAL A 33 8.69 0.69 -0.36
CA VAL A 33 9.96 0.74 0.37
C VAL A 33 9.94 2.00 1.22
N HIS A 34 10.06 1.84 2.52
CA HIS A 34 9.97 2.94 3.47
C HIS A 34 11.05 2.80 4.53
N THR A 35 11.34 3.91 5.21
CA THR A 35 12.36 3.95 6.25
C THR A 35 11.70 4.09 7.61
N GLY A 36 12.14 3.28 8.57
CA GLY A 36 11.61 3.34 9.93
C GLY A 36 11.90 4.69 10.58
N ARG A 37 10.86 5.27 11.19
CA ARG A 37 10.96 6.58 11.85
C ARG A 37 11.93 6.58 13.03
N LYS A 38 12.02 5.43 13.70
CA LYS A 38 12.85 5.30 14.91
C LYS A 38 14.19 4.64 14.65
N THR A 39 14.24 3.68 13.72
CA THR A 39 15.42 2.85 13.52
C THR A 39 16.26 3.27 12.31
N GLY A 40 15.69 4.01 11.37
CA GLY A 40 16.36 4.35 10.12
C GLY A 40 16.51 3.18 9.15
N ARG A 41 16.00 2.02 9.49
CA ARG A 41 16.10 0.84 8.62
C ARG A 41 15.11 0.93 7.47
N ARG A 42 15.49 0.33 6.35
CA ARG A 42 14.61 0.21 5.19
C ARG A 42 13.76 -1.05 5.33
N TYR A 43 12.47 -0.88 5.03
CA TYR A 43 11.50 -1.97 5.08
C TYR A 43 10.77 -2.05 3.75
N ARG A 44 10.26 -3.24 3.42
CA ARG A 44 9.51 -3.49 2.20
C ARG A 44 8.16 -4.08 2.59
N THR A 45 7.08 -3.46 2.12
CA THR A 45 5.72 -3.91 2.44
C THR A 45 4.92 -4.10 1.16
N PRO A 46 4.43 -5.32 0.90
CA PRO A 46 3.54 -5.57 -0.25
C PRO A 46 2.21 -4.87 -0.04
N VAL A 47 1.70 -4.25 -1.09
CA VAL A 47 0.46 -3.49 -1.03
C VAL A 47 -0.33 -3.67 -2.33
N MET A 48 -1.63 -3.37 -2.28
CA MET A 48 -2.46 -3.25 -3.47
C MET A 48 -2.43 -1.81 -3.94
N VAL A 49 -2.02 -1.59 -5.20
CA VAL A 49 -1.87 -0.26 -5.76
C VAL A 49 -2.65 -0.13 -7.06
N PHE A 50 -3.25 1.04 -7.27
CA PHE A 50 -4.00 1.33 -8.49
C PHE A 50 -3.60 2.71 -8.99
N ARG A 51 -3.19 2.77 -10.26
CA ARG A 51 -2.69 4.01 -10.84
C ARG A 51 -3.83 4.86 -11.38
N HIS A 52 -3.77 6.15 -11.07
CA HIS A 52 -4.67 7.17 -11.60
C HIS A 52 -3.83 8.36 -12.09
N GLY A 53 -3.41 8.31 -13.36
CA GLY A 53 -2.54 9.35 -13.91
C GLY A 53 -1.16 9.33 -13.26
N ASP A 54 -0.78 10.43 -12.62
CA ASP A 54 0.50 10.56 -11.92
C ASP A 54 0.43 10.17 -10.44
N ARG A 55 -0.68 9.52 -10.03
CA ARG A 55 -0.91 9.15 -8.64
C ARG A 55 -1.20 7.66 -8.53
N PHE A 56 -0.87 7.12 -7.36
CA PHE A 56 -1.28 5.77 -6.97
C PHE A 56 -2.18 5.85 -5.76
N ILE A 57 -3.21 5.00 -5.77
CA ILE A 57 -4.11 4.82 -4.64
C ILE A 57 -3.82 3.45 -4.04
N ILE A 58 -3.47 3.42 -2.78
CA ILE A 58 -3.10 2.20 -2.06
C ILE A 58 -4.20 1.86 -1.09
N ALA A 59 -4.76 0.65 -1.20
CA ALA A 59 -5.77 0.18 -0.27
C ALA A 59 -5.12 -0.21 1.06
N LEU A 60 -5.63 0.34 2.16
CA LEU A 60 -5.05 0.12 3.49
C LEU A 60 -5.74 -1.06 4.16
N THR A 61 -5.37 -2.27 3.73
CA THR A 61 -6.01 -3.51 4.20
C THR A 61 -5.74 -3.80 5.67
N TYR A 62 -4.70 -3.20 6.25
CA TYR A 62 -4.36 -3.33 7.66
C TYR A 62 -4.63 -2.04 8.44
N GLY A 63 -5.32 -1.10 7.81
CA GLY A 63 -5.73 0.15 8.44
C GLY A 63 -4.73 1.29 8.27
N PRO A 64 -5.19 2.54 8.53
CA PRO A 64 -4.37 3.74 8.30
C PRO A 64 -3.28 3.92 9.36
N GLU A 65 -3.30 3.15 10.44
CA GLU A 65 -2.33 3.24 11.53
C GLU A 65 -1.19 2.26 11.41
N SER A 66 -1.09 1.54 10.28
CA SER A 66 0.00 0.61 10.02
C SER A 66 1.35 1.35 10.06
N ARG A 67 2.40 0.65 10.49
CA ARG A 67 3.72 1.25 10.64
C ARG A 67 4.26 1.81 9.33
N TRP A 68 4.05 1.09 8.22
CA TRP A 68 4.54 1.55 6.93
C TRP A 68 3.85 2.86 6.51
N VAL A 69 2.55 2.99 6.79
CA VAL A 69 1.80 4.20 6.48
C VAL A 69 2.36 5.37 7.28
N MET A 70 2.58 5.16 8.57
CA MET A 70 3.13 6.20 9.44
C MET A 70 4.54 6.60 9.01
N ASN A 71 5.35 5.65 8.56
CA ASN A 71 6.69 5.93 8.05
C ASN A 71 6.64 6.79 6.79
N VAL A 72 5.76 6.43 5.84
CA VAL A 72 5.61 7.17 4.59
C VAL A 72 5.12 8.60 4.86
N LEU A 73 4.13 8.75 5.73
CA LEU A 73 3.62 10.07 6.09
C LEU A 73 4.70 10.93 6.77
N ALA A 74 5.47 10.34 7.66
CA ALA A 74 6.52 11.07 8.37
C ALA A 74 7.64 11.54 7.44
N GLN A 75 7.94 10.76 6.40
CA GLN A 75 8.98 11.09 5.43
C GLN A 75 8.49 11.95 4.29
N GLY A 76 7.18 12.08 4.12
CA GLY A 76 6.60 12.77 2.97
C GLY A 76 6.71 11.98 1.68
N GLY A 77 6.90 10.66 1.76
CA GLY A 77 7.00 9.81 0.58
C GLY A 77 7.75 8.52 0.85
N GLY A 78 8.29 7.94 -0.20
CA GLY A 78 9.02 6.68 -0.16
C GLY A 78 9.28 6.22 -1.58
N GLU A 79 9.43 4.91 -1.75
CA GLU A 79 9.59 4.31 -3.06
C GLU A 79 8.50 3.26 -3.28
N LEU A 80 8.10 3.07 -4.51
CA LEU A 80 7.17 2.01 -4.91
C LEU A 80 7.80 1.18 -6.01
N GLU A 81 7.95 -0.10 -5.76
CA GLU A 81 8.37 -1.05 -6.77
C GLU A 81 7.12 -1.71 -7.34
N THR A 82 6.87 -1.51 -8.62
CA THR A 82 5.72 -2.07 -9.30
C THR A 82 6.04 -2.29 -10.77
N ARG A 83 5.59 -3.40 -11.32
CA ARG A 83 5.79 -3.78 -12.73
C ARG A 83 7.25 -3.70 -13.16
N GLY A 84 8.17 -4.10 -12.27
CA GLY A 84 9.60 -4.09 -12.55
C GLY A 84 10.28 -2.73 -12.51
N GLN A 85 9.56 -1.69 -12.08
CA GLN A 85 10.08 -0.33 -11.98
C GLN A 85 10.12 0.13 -10.54
N THR A 86 11.04 1.03 -10.23
CA THR A 86 11.10 1.71 -8.94
C THR A 86 10.74 3.17 -9.15
N LEU A 87 9.69 3.62 -8.48
CA LEU A 87 9.17 4.98 -8.59
C LEU A 87 9.36 5.70 -7.27
N LEU A 88 9.72 6.98 -7.34
CA LEU A 88 9.79 7.83 -6.15
C LEU A 88 8.42 8.43 -5.89
N LEU A 89 7.98 8.36 -4.65
CA LEU A 89 6.68 8.82 -4.21
C LEU A 89 6.79 10.10 -3.39
N SER A 90 5.79 10.95 -3.51
CA SER A 90 5.70 12.19 -2.76
C SER A 90 4.25 12.50 -2.41
N HIS A 91 4.05 13.50 -1.55
CA HIS A 91 2.72 14.02 -1.20
C HIS A 91 1.74 12.94 -0.74
N PRO A 92 2.11 12.11 0.26
CA PRO A 92 1.21 11.10 0.77
C PRO A 92 0.02 11.75 1.46
N ARG A 93 -1.19 11.24 1.18
CA ARG A 93 -2.42 11.74 1.75
C ARG A 93 -3.37 10.61 2.08
N LEU A 94 -3.75 10.52 3.35
CA LEU A 94 -4.77 9.58 3.78
C LEU A 94 -6.16 10.11 3.41
N PHE A 95 -7.04 9.22 2.96
CA PHE A 95 -8.43 9.56 2.78
C PHE A 95 -9.33 8.36 3.03
N HIS A 96 -10.58 8.65 3.34
CA HIS A 96 -11.60 7.65 3.61
C HIS A 96 -12.65 7.72 2.51
N ASP A 97 -13.00 6.58 1.90
CA ASP A 97 -14.00 6.53 0.84
C ASP A 97 -14.78 5.22 0.93
N LYS A 98 -15.95 5.29 1.51
CA LYS A 98 -16.84 4.13 1.63
C LYS A 98 -17.31 3.60 0.28
N GLN A 99 -17.36 4.46 -0.74
CA GLN A 99 -17.76 4.07 -2.08
C GLN A 99 -16.65 3.38 -2.84
N ARG A 100 -15.39 3.56 -2.41
CA ARG A 100 -14.22 2.95 -3.02
C ARG A 100 -14.12 3.25 -4.51
N THR A 101 -14.40 4.49 -4.87
CA THR A 101 -14.55 4.92 -6.26
C THR A 101 -13.25 4.81 -7.07
N ALA A 102 -12.10 4.88 -6.41
CA ALA A 102 -10.81 4.76 -7.06
C ALA A 102 -10.45 3.32 -7.45
N MET A 103 -11.26 2.35 -7.02
CA MET A 103 -10.95 0.93 -7.23
C MET A 103 -11.80 0.35 -8.36
N PRO A 104 -11.27 -0.66 -9.09
CA PRO A 104 -12.09 -1.39 -10.08
C PRO A 104 -13.27 -2.11 -9.41
N PRO A 105 -14.36 -2.38 -10.15
CA PRO A 105 -15.57 -2.97 -9.54
C PRO A 105 -15.35 -4.25 -8.76
N VAL A 106 -14.52 -5.16 -9.28
CA VAL A 106 -14.23 -6.43 -8.60
C VAL A 106 -13.50 -6.17 -7.28
N VAL A 107 -12.52 -5.27 -7.31
CA VAL A 107 -11.75 -4.90 -6.12
C VAL A 107 -12.64 -4.18 -5.11
N ARG A 108 -13.55 -3.31 -5.58
CA ARG A 108 -14.52 -2.65 -4.70
C ARG A 108 -15.33 -3.65 -3.89
N THR A 109 -15.81 -4.70 -4.56
CA THR A 109 -16.59 -5.74 -3.90
C THR A 109 -15.76 -6.45 -2.84
N ALA A 110 -14.54 -6.84 -3.16
CA ALA A 110 -13.66 -7.50 -2.21
C ALA A 110 -13.37 -6.61 -0.99
N LEU A 111 -13.05 -5.35 -1.22
CA LEU A 111 -12.75 -4.41 -0.13
C LEU A 111 -13.98 -4.13 0.72
N ARG A 112 -15.17 -4.13 0.13
CA ARG A 112 -16.42 -3.98 0.87
C ARG A 112 -16.64 -5.16 1.81
N ILE A 113 -16.42 -6.38 1.32
CA ILE A 113 -16.52 -7.59 2.14
C ILE A 113 -15.56 -7.54 3.31
N LEU A 114 -14.34 -7.05 3.07
CA LEU A 114 -13.29 -6.92 4.09
C LEU A 114 -13.44 -5.66 4.93
N ASN A 115 -14.41 -4.81 4.62
CA ASN A 115 -14.66 -3.54 5.31
C ASN A 115 -13.45 -2.60 5.26
N VAL A 116 -12.78 -2.55 4.12
CA VAL A 116 -11.65 -1.64 3.87
C VAL A 116 -12.17 -0.41 3.15
N SER A 117 -12.02 0.77 3.74
CA SER A 117 -12.47 2.03 3.17
C SER A 117 -11.48 3.18 3.37
N ASP A 118 -10.28 2.88 3.88
CA ASP A 118 -9.20 3.85 4.03
C ASP A 118 -8.14 3.61 2.97
N PHE A 119 -7.61 4.71 2.43
CA PHE A 119 -6.67 4.67 1.32
C PHE A 119 -5.56 5.69 1.53
N LEU A 120 -4.41 5.41 0.93
CA LEU A 120 -3.30 6.34 0.87
C LEU A 120 -3.08 6.74 -0.58
N GLU A 121 -3.18 8.03 -0.87
CA GLU A 121 -2.84 8.58 -2.17
C GLU A 121 -1.40 9.06 -2.14
N VAL A 122 -0.63 8.69 -3.15
CA VAL A 122 0.75 9.16 -3.32
C VAL A 122 0.94 9.62 -4.76
N LYS A 123 1.78 10.61 -4.94
CA LYS A 123 2.13 11.14 -6.26
C LYS A 123 3.46 10.56 -6.70
N VAL A 124 3.55 10.19 -7.97
CA VAL A 124 4.81 9.76 -8.57
C VAL A 124 5.62 11.01 -8.89
N SER A 125 6.79 11.16 -8.26
CA SER A 125 7.64 12.33 -8.45
C SER A 125 8.70 12.10 -9.51
N SER A 126 9.23 10.86 -9.62
CA SER A 126 10.18 10.51 -10.67
C SER A 126 10.42 9.01 -10.70
N HIS A 127 11.07 8.53 -11.75
CA HIS A 127 11.63 7.18 -11.80
C HIS A 127 13.00 7.21 -11.13
N LYS A 128 13.28 6.16 -10.39
CA LYS A 128 14.59 6.01 -9.79
C LYS A 128 15.58 5.41 -10.77
#